data_e84fb5b9d997ec025dbf260d83163084
#
_entry.id   e84fb5b9d997ec025dbf260d83163084
#
_cell.length_a   1.000
_cell.length_b   1.000
_cell.length_c   1.000
_cell.angle_alpha   90.00
_cell.angle_beta   90.00
_cell.angle_gamma   90.00
#
_symmetry.space_group_name_H-M   'P 1'
#
loop_
_entity.id
_entity.type
_entity.pdbx_description
1 polymer ?
#
loop_
_entity_poly.entity_id
_entity_poly.type
_entity_poly.pdbx_seq_one_letter_code
_entity_poly.pdbx_strand_id
1 'polypeptide(L)'
;SEMCIRDRIDTVTLDEEEELTADFLENCKNVYKPKRVFVEYNGMWDPDTILSVDMPRGWEIYQIVTMIDASTFAVYLNNMKSIIGNMIKCTELVIFNRCSEEQDLPMFRRNLKALNSNVQMMFEHKDGRMIELGKDIPPYDLNASVIDITDDDYGIWYMDAADDKDRYEGKTVRFTARIMKNRKLPKNFCVPGRKAMTCCAEDIRFIGFLCKYPELDNLKNGDWVTLTANMHYERRREYGGVGPVLYATEVVECAAPEDELVYFN
;
A
#
# COMPACT_ATOMS: atom_id res chain seq x y z
N SER A 1 17.44 28.02 -28.31
CA SER A 1 16.02 27.61 -28.08
C SER A 1 15.67 27.44 -26.60
N GLU A 2 16.64 27.33 -25.69
CA GLU A 2 16.38 27.23 -24.23
C GLU A 2 15.95 28.57 -23.58
N MET A 3 16.33 29.71 -24.14
CA MET A 3 15.91 31.03 -23.65
C MET A 3 14.41 31.30 -23.74
N CYS A 4 13.70 30.69 -24.68
CA CYS A 4 12.24 30.93 -24.88
C CYS A 4 11.35 30.24 -23.84
N ILE A 5 11.86 29.28 -23.05
CA ILE A 5 11.07 28.58 -22.04
C ILE A 5 11.08 29.33 -20.70
N ARG A 6 12.21 29.91 -20.30
CA ARG A 6 12.35 30.69 -19.06
C ARG A 6 11.49 31.94 -19.00
N ASP A 7 11.24 32.58 -20.15
CA ASP A 7 10.44 33.81 -20.21
C ASP A 7 8.91 33.57 -20.11
N ARG A 8 8.47 32.35 -19.81
CA ARG A 8 7.04 31.96 -19.71
C ARG A 8 6.69 31.22 -18.45
N ILE A 9 7.59 31.15 -17.48
CA ILE A 9 7.38 30.54 -16.17
C ILE A 9 7.38 31.64 -15.14
N ASP A 10 6.23 31.86 -14.53
CA ASP A 10 6.07 32.70 -13.35
C ASP A 10 6.13 31.80 -12.12
N THR A 11 6.90 32.23 -11.10
CA THR A 11 7.03 31.48 -9.83
C THR A 11 6.47 32.34 -8.71
N VAL A 12 5.62 31.73 -7.88
CA VAL A 12 5.07 32.35 -6.67
C VAL A 12 5.41 31.43 -5.52
N THR A 13 5.92 31.98 -4.43
CA THR A 13 6.27 31.22 -3.22
C THR A 13 5.30 31.60 -2.11
N LEU A 14 4.86 30.59 -1.36
CA LEU A 14 4.12 30.73 -0.10
C LEU A 14 5.07 30.30 1.03
N ASP A 15 5.10 31.07 2.10
CA ASP A 15 5.94 30.78 3.24
C ASP A 15 5.20 29.90 4.27
N GLU A 16 3.87 30.05 4.37
CA GLU A 16 3.04 29.34 5.33
C GLU A 16 1.91 28.59 4.61
N GLU A 17 1.49 27.46 5.19
CA GLU A 17 0.46 26.58 4.63
C GLU A 17 -0.90 27.30 4.51
N GLU A 18 -1.22 28.14 5.48
CA GLU A 18 -2.48 28.88 5.58
C GLU A 18 -2.66 29.93 4.46
N GLU A 19 -1.58 30.30 3.79
CA GLU A 19 -1.65 31.20 2.63
C GLU A 19 -2.23 30.53 1.39
N LEU A 20 -2.27 29.19 1.35
CA LEU A 20 -2.85 28.43 0.26
C LEU A 20 -4.38 28.44 0.34
N THR A 21 -4.98 29.52 -0.14
CA THR A 21 -6.43 29.75 -0.11
C THR A 21 -7.05 29.75 -1.50
N ALA A 22 -8.38 29.58 -1.57
CA ALA A 22 -9.13 29.69 -2.83
C ALA A 22 -8.93 31.08 -3.48
N ASP A 23 -8.90 32.15 -2.67
CA ASP A 23 -8.68 33.50 -3.16
C ASP A 23 -7.27 33.69 -3.75
N PHE A 24 -6.27 33.09 -3.11
CA PHE A 24 -4.91 33.07 -3.65
C PHE A 24 -4.85 32.37 -5.01
N LEU A 25 -5.45 31.19 -5.14
CA LEU A 25 -5.47 30.44 -6.39
C LEU A 25 -6.25 31.19 -7.49
N GLU A 26 -7.40 31.80 -7.16
CA GLU A 26 -8.16 32.60 -8.11
C GLU A 26 -7.39 33.86 -8.56
N ASN A 27 -6.63 34.47 -7.64
CA ASN A 27 -5.73 35.59 -7.99
C ASN A 27 -4.63 35.14 -8.95
N CYS A 28 -3.97 33.99 -8.68
CA CYS A 28 -2.96 33.43 -9.58
C CYS A 28 -3.55 33.16 -10.98
N LYS A 29 -4.75 32.62 -11.06
CA LYS A 29 -5.43 32.39 -12.34
C LYS A 29 -5.68 33.70 -13.10
N ASN A 30 -6.14 34.74 -12.42
CA ASN A 30 -6.50 36.01 -13.06
C ASN A 30 -5.23 36.78 -13.50
N VAL A 31 -4.18 36.77 -12.71
CA VAL A 31 -2.94 37.49 -12.99
C VAL A 31 -2.12 36.78 -14.06
N TYR A 32 -1.83 35.50 -13.89
CA TYR A 32 -0.89 34.79 -14.75
C TYR A 32 -1.55 34.04 -15.90
N LYS A 33 -2.86 33.71 -15.80
CA LYS A 33 -3.63 32.98 -16.83
C LYS A 33 -2.91 31.71 -17.31
N PRO A 34 -2.43 30.86 -16.40
CA PRO A 34 -1.58 29.72 -16.75
C PRO A 34 -2.39 28.65 -17.49
N LYS A 35 -1.73 27.95 -18.41
CA LYS A 35 -2.27 26.73 -19.03
C LYS A 35 -2.01 25.47 -18.19
N ARG A 36 -0.97 25.52 -17.37
CA ARG A 36 -0.57 24.45 -16.44
C ARG A 36 0.09 25.07 -15.23
N VAL A 37 -0.20 24.51 -14.08
CA VAL A 37 0.39 24.89 -12.79
C VAL A 37 1.14 23.68 -12.25
N PHE A 38 2.36 23.89 -11.78
CA PHE A 38 3.11 22.94 -10.99
C PHE A 38 3.20 23.47 -9.58
N VAL A 39 2.83 22.65 -8.62
CA VAL A 39 2.93 22.99 -7.21
C VAL A 39 4.02 22.11 -6.60
N GLU A 40 5.13 22.73 -6.15
CA GLU A 40 6.08 22.07 -5.28
C GLU A 40 5.56 22.24 -3.86
N TYR A 41 4.95 21.17 -3.36
CA TYR A 41 4.30 21.18 -2.06
C TYR A 41 5.28 20.77 -0.97
N ASN A 42 5.26 21.47 0.16
CA ASN A 42 6.13 21.15 1.28
C ASN A 42 5.72 19.78 1.87
N GLY A 43 6.64 18.83 1.88
CA GLY A 43 6.39 17.47 2.38
C GLY A 43 6.07 17.36 3.88
N MET A 44 6.14 18.47 4.63
CA MET A 44 5.75 18.53 6.05
C MET A 44 4.34 19.09 6.25
N TRP A 45 3.74 19.67 5.21
CA TRP A 45 2.38 20.20 5.24
C TRP A 45 1.36 19.08 5.05
N ASP A 46 0.13 19.30 5.52
CA ASP A 46 -0.94 18.32 5.36
C ASP A 46 -1.44 18.31 3.90
N PRO A 47 -1.36 17.16 3.20
CA PRO A 47 -1.91 17.05 1.85
C PRO A 47 -3.39 17.44 1.75
N ASP A 48 -4.17 17.25 2.82
CA ASP A 48 -5.58 17.59 2.83
C ASP A 48 -5.83 19.09 2.61
N THR A 49 -4.88 19.96 2.94
CA THR A 49 -4.99 21.41 2.70
C THR A 49 -5.14 21.71 1.21
N ILE A 50 -4.25 21.20 0.36
CA ILE A 50 -4.34 21.41 -1.09
C ILE A 50 -5.46 20.58 -1.74
N LEU A 51 -5.81 19.43 -1.17
CA LEU A 51 -6.85 18.55 -1.70
C LEU A 51 -8.27 19.08 -1.41
N SER A 52 -8.44 19.83 -0.33
CA SER A 52 -9.74 20.37 0.09
C SER A 52 -9.99 21.82 -0.30
N VAL A 53 -8.95 22.56 -0.73
CA VAL A 53 -9.12 23.95 -1.14
C VAL A 53 -10.00 24.04 -2.41
N ASP A 54 -10.91 25.00 -2.43
CA ASP A 54 -11.75 25.24 -3.60
C ASP A 54 -10.91 25.70 -4.80
N MET A 55 -10.85 24.86 -5.82
CA MET A 55 -10.09 25.17 -7.04
C MET A 55 -10.79 26.21 -7.91
N PRO A 56 -10.04 27.12 -8.54
CA PRO A 56 -10.59 28.04 -9.54
C PRO A 56 -11.32 27.30 -10.65
N ARG A 57 -12.42 27.87 -11.13
CA ARG A 57 -13.24 27.24 -12.18
C ARG A 57 -12.38 26.79 -13.39
N GLY A 58 -12.43 25.48 -13.70
CA GLY A 58 -11.68 24.87 -14.80
C GLY A 58 -10.27 24.43 -14.44
N TRP A 59 -9.89 24.55 -13.17
CA TRP A 59 -8.69 23.90 -12.63
C TRP A 59 -9.06 22.57 -11.96
N GLU A 60 -8.17 21.61 -12.08
CA GLU A 60 -8.26 20.32 -11.42
C GLU A 60 -6.85 19.83 -11.09
N ILE A 61 -6.71 19.04 -10.05
CA ILE A 61 -5.47 18.33 -9.76
C ILE A 61 -5.38 17.18 -10.77
N TYR A 62 -4.41 17.28 -11.67
CA TYR A 62 -4.22 16.29 -12.73
C TYR A 62 -3.42 15.08 -12.27
N GLN A 63 -2.41 15.30 -11.45
CA GLN A 63 -1.53 14.24 -10.95
C GLN A 63 -0.84 14.68 -9.67
N ILE A 64 -0.70 13.74 -8.73
CA ILE A 64 0.08 13.89 -7.51
C ILE A 64 1.30 12.99 -7.61
N VAL A 65 2.49 13.62 -7.57
CA VAL A 65 3.78 12.95 -7.63
C VAL A 65 4.53 13.21 -6.33
N THR A 66 4.97 12.16 -5.65
CA THR A 66 5.81 12.28 -4.46
C THR A 66 7.24 11.90 -4.79
N MET A 67 8.18 12.80 -4.51
CA MET A 67 9.62 12.57 -4.67
C MET A 67 10.20 12.13 -3.34
N ILE A 68 10.91 11.00 -3.31
CA ILE A 68 11.49 10.42 -2.09
C ILE A 68 12.99 10.17 -2.30
N ASP A 69 13.79 10.68 -1.37
CA ASP A 69 15.21 10.34 -1.30
C ASP A 69 15.37 8.94 -0.69
N ALA A 70 15.75 7.96 -1.51
CA ALA A 70 15.92 6.58 -1.10
C ALA A 70 16.97 6.40 0.00
N SER A 71 17.98 7.29 0.05
CA SER A 71 19.06 7.19 1.04
C SER A 71 18.62 7.49 2.48
N THR A 72 17.51 8.21 2.65
CA THR A 72 16.97 8.62 3.95
C THR A 72 15.62 8.00 4.26
N PHE A 73 14.98 7.39 3.28
CA PHE A 73 13.59 6.92 3.40
C PHE A 73 13.35 5.95 4.55
N ALA A 74 14.24 4.98 4.78
CA ALA A 74 14.08 4.03 5.88
C ALA A 74 14.03 4.73 7.26
N VAL A 75 14.82 5.79 7.45
CA VAL A 75 14.82 6.58 8.68
C VAL A 75 13.51 7.36 8.82
N TYR A 76 13.07 8.01 7.74
CA TYR A 76 11.81 8.75 7.75
C TYR A 76 10.60 7.83 7.93
N LEU A 77 10.59 6.68 7.25
CA LEU A 77 9.52 5.69 7.39
C LEU A 77 9.37 5.24 8.85
N ASN A 78 10.47 5.05 9.57
CA ASN A 78 10.43 4.63 10.98
C ASN A 78 10.00 5.74 11.95
N ASN A 79 10.39 6.99 11.69
CA ASN A 79 10.18 8.09 12.62
C ASN A 79 8.95 8.96 12.30
N MET A 80 8.49 8.98 11.04
CA MET A 80 7.45 9.87 10.53
C MET A 80 6.39 9.12 9.72
N LYS A 81 6.06 7.90 10.15
CA LYS A 81 5.14 6.99 9.41
C LYS A 81 3.80 7.64 9.06
N SER A 82 3.20 8.42 9.97
CA SER A 82 1.89 9.04 9.75
C SER A 82 1.94 10.11 8.65
N ILE A 83 2.98 10.95 8.63
CA ILE A 83 3.16 11.99 7.62
C ILE A 83 3.37 11.34 6.24
N ILE A 84 4.29 10.37 6.16
CA ILE A 84 4.51 9.60 4.93
C ILE A 84 3.23 8.89 4.51
N GLY A 85 2.52 8.26 5.45
CA GLY A 85 1.27 7.57 5.19
C GLY A 85 0.22 8.48 4.56
N ASN A 86 0.04 9.69 5.07
CA ASN A 86 -0.91 10.65 4.52
C ASN A 86 -0.52 11.10 3.12
N MET A 87 0.75 11.38 2.86
CA MET A 87 1.24 11.72 1.52
C MET A 87 1.01 10.57 0.53
N ILE A 88 1.37 9.35 0.89
CA ILE A 88 1.31 8.20 -0.03
C ILE A 88 -0.15 7.82 -0.35
N LYS A 89 -1.09 8.00 0.58
CA LYS A 89 -2.51 7.70 0.35
C LYS A 89 -3.12 8.49 -0.81
N CYS A 90 -2.66 9.72 -1.03
CA CYS A 90 -3.13 10.59 -2.12
C CYS A 90 -2.23 10.58 -3.36
N THR A 91 -1.08 9.91 -3.31
CA THR A 91 -0.08 9.90 -4.38
C THR A 91 -0.41 8.86 -5.45
N GLU A 92 -0.32 9.26 -6.72
CA GLU A 92 -0.46 8.35 -7.86
C GLU A 92 0.88 7.77 -8.31
N LEU A 93 1.95 8.58 -8.23
CA LEU A 93 3.30 8.18 -8.62
C LEU A 93 4.31 8.58 -7.55
N VAL A 94 5.07 7.62 -7.08
CA VAL A 94 6.25 7.87 -6.24
C VAL A 94 7.52 7.70 -7.08
N ILE A 95 8.41 8.67 -7.00
CA ILE A 95 9.73 8.59 -7.61
C ILE A 95 10.77 8.54 -6.49
N PHE A 96 11.38 7.38 -6.31
CA PHE A 96 12.55 7.25 -5.47
C PHE A 96 13.78 7.70 -6.26
N ASN A 97 14.46 8.73 -5.81
CA ASN A 97 15.73 9.13 -6.36
C ASN A 97 16.91 8.68 -5.45
N ARG A 98 18.13 8.81 -5.94
CA ARG A 98 19.37 8.44 -5.22
C ARG A 98 19.39 6.99 -4.72
N CYS A 99 18.71 6.09 -5.42
CA CYS A 99 18.76 4.68 -5.12
C CYS A 99 20.16 4.11 -5.30
N SER A 100 20.52 3.13 -4.49
CA SER A 100 21.75 2.35 -4.58
C SER A 100 21.51 0.92 -4.17
N GLU A 101 22.50 0.06 -4.36
CA GLU A 101 22.45 -1.36 -3.97
C GLU A 101 22.43 -1.58 -2.45
N GLU A 102 22.65 -0.53 -1.66
CA GLU A 102 22.68 -0.59 -0.20
C GLU A 102 21.27 -0.53 0.42
N GLN A 103 20.25 -0.10 -0.35
CA GLN A 103 18.88 0.00 0.14
C GLN A 103 18.05 -1.23 -0.25
N ASP A 104 17.15 -1.64 0.65
CA ASP A 104 16.14 -2.65 0.36
C ASP A 104 14.96 -2.02 -0.40
N LEU A 105 15.15 -1.78 -1.70
CA LEU A 105 14.11 -1.21 -2.56
C LEU A 105 12.84 -2.07 -2.65
N PRO A 106 12.92 -3.42 -2.63
CA PRO A 106 11.75 -4.28 -2.47
C PRO A 106 10.95 -3.98 -1.20
N MET A 107 11.60 -3.79 -0.07
CA MET A 107 10.92 -3.42 1.18
C MET A 107 10.24 -2.05 1.06
N PHE A 108 10.87 -1.07 0.41
CA PHE A 108 10.25 0.24 0.13
C PHE A 108 8.96 0.06 -0.68
N ARG A 109 9.02 -0.75 -1.75
CA ARG A 109 7.87 -1.06 -2.59
C ARG A 109 6.73 -1.68 -1.78
N ARG A 110 7.00 -2.69 -0.95
CA ARG A 110 6.00 -3.36 -0.11
C ARG A 110 5.31 -2.38 0.84
N ASN A 111 6.10 -1.58 1.57
CA ASN A 111 5.54 -0.60 2.52
C ASN A 111 4.62 0.41 1.83
N LEU A 112 5.01 0.95 0.67
CA LEU A 112 4.17 1.89 -0.06
C LEU A 112 2.90 1.24 -0.62
N LYS A 113 3.01 0.02 -1.15
CA LYS A 113 1.85 -0.75 -1.62
C LYS A 113 0.86 -1.08 -0.50
N ALA A 114 1.35 -1.32 0.71
CA ALA A 114 0.50 -1.52 1.88
C ALA A 114 -0.31 -0.25 2.24
N LEU A 115 0.28 0.93 2.03
CA LEU A 115 -0.38 2.23 2.24
C LEU A 115 -1.36 2.59 1.12
N ASN A 116 -0.95 2.36 -0.14
CA ASN A 116 -1.73 2.65 -1.34
C ASN A 116 -1.46 1.59 -2.41
N SER A 117 -2.37 0.64 -2.57
CA SER A 117 -2.22 -0.48 -3.51
C SER A 117 -2.13 -0.03 -4.98
N ASN A 118 -2.66 1.14 -5.31
CA ASN A 118 -2.68 1.67 -6.68
C ASN A 118 -1.46 2.51 -7.03
N VAL A 119 -0.61 2.87 -6.06
CA VAL A 119 0.55 3.73 -6.29
C VAL A 119 1.50 3.13 -7.30
N GLN A 120 1.90 3.92 -8.29
CA GLN A 120 2.98 3.60 -9.20
C GLN A 120 4.31 4.05 -8.60
N MET A 121 5.38 3.30 -8.87
CA MET A 121 6.70 3.62 -8.33
C MET A 121 7.76 3.55 -9.42
N MET A 122 8.67 4.51 -9.37
CA MET A 122 9.87 4.57 -10.19
C MET A 122 11.08 4.68 -9.27
N PHE A 123 12.15 4.00 -9.62
CA PHE A 123 13.38 3.99 -8.85
C PHE A 123 14.52 4.49 -9.74
N GLU A 124 15.13 5.61 -9.35
CA GLU A 124 16.23 6.24 -10.06
C GLU A 124 17.51 6.07 -9.25
N HIS A 125 18.50 5.42 -9.85
CA HIS A 125 19.82 5.29 -9.26
C HIS A 125 20.51 6.66 -9.16
N LYS A 126 21.45 6.80 -8.23
CA LYS A 126 22.22 8.04 -8.00
C LYS A 126 22.94 8.59 -9.23
N ASP A 127 23.13 7.78 -10.26
CA ASP A 127 23.72 8.20 -11.55
C ASP A 127 22.68 8.55 -12.63
N GLY A 128 21.40 8.58 -12.27
CA GLY A 128 20.28 8.92 -13.17
C GLY A 128 19.72 7.76 -13.98
N ARG A 129 20.22 6.53 -13.80
CA ARG A 129 19.64 5.36 -14.47
C ARG A 129 18.37 4.90 -13.75
N MET A 130 17.37 4.48 -14.51
CA MET A 130 16.18 3.83 -13.95
C MET A 130 16.50 2.41 -13.52
N ILE A 131 16.03 2.03 -12.34
CA ILE A 131 16.13 0.68 -11.81
C ILE A 131 14.79 -0.02 -12.01
N GLU A 132 14.81 -1.13 -12.73
CA GLU A 132 13.66 -2.02 -12.82
C GLU A 132 13.76 -3.07 -11.71
N LEU A 133 12.88 -2.96 -10.72
CA LEU A 133 12.77 -3.99 -9.70
C LEU A 133 12.08 -5.21 -10.29
N GLY A 134 12.76 -6.35 -10.24
CA GLY A 134 12.16 -7.65 -10.51
C GLY A 134 11.03 -7.98 -9.53
N LYS A 135 10.45 -9.17 -9.68
CA LYS A 135 9.52 -9.70 -8.67
C LYS A 135 10.27 -9.95 -7.36
N ASP A 136 9.68 -9.59 -6.25
CA ASP A 136 10.24 -9.86 -4.93
C ASP A 136 10.44 -11.36 -4.73
N ILE A 137 11.53 -11.74 -4.10
CA ILE A 137 11.78 -13.11 -3.67
C ILE A 137 11.20 -13.21 -2.25
N PRO A 138 10.16 -14.02 -2.03
CA PRO A 138 9.61 -14.19 -0.70
C PRO A 138 10.59 -14.94 0.21
N PRO A 139 10.51 -14.74 1.54
CA PRO A 139 11.44 -15.37 2.49
C PRO A 139 11.19 -16.87 2.72
N TYR A 140 10.13 -17.42 2.13
CA TYR A 140 9.73 -18.83 2.26
C TYR A 140 9.88 -19.58 0.92
N ASP A 141 9.99 -20.91 0.98
CA ASP A 141 10.15 -21.77 -0.20
C ASP A 141 8.81 -21.99 -0.93
N LEU A 142 8.65 -21.33 -2.07
CA LEU A 142 7.48 -21.48 -2.95
C LEU A 142 7.33 -22.88 -3.56
N ASN A 143 8.38 -23.73 -3.53
CA ASN A 143 8.36 -25.08 -4.09
C ASN A 143 8.06 -26.14 -3.02
N ALA A 144 7.92 -25.75 -1.76
CA ALA A 144 7.52 -26.65 -0.71
C ALA A 144 6.12 -27.25 -0.98
N SER A 145 5.89 -28.50 -0.57
CA SER A 145 4.58 -29.13 -0.67
C SER A 145 3.51 -28.41 0.14
N VAL A 146 3.91 -27.81 1.26
CA VAL A 146 3.15 -26.86 2.06
C VAL A 146 4.06 -25.66 2.32
N ILE A 147 3.64 -24.49 1.92
CA ILE A 147 4.36 -23.24 2.16
C ILE A 147 4.01 -22.78 3.57
N ASP A 148 4.97 -22.89 4.48
CA ASP A 148 4.83 -22.40 5.84
C ASP A 148 5.06 -20.89 5.89
N ILE A 149 4.03 -20.16 6.27
CA ILE A 149 4.06 -18.72 6.44
C ILE A 149 4.17 -18.42 7.93
N THR A 150 5.31 -17.90 8.34
CA THR A 150 5.55 -17.49 9.72
C THR A 150 4.74 -16.24 10.07
N ASP A 151 4.67 -15.88 11.35
CA ASP A 151 3.98 -14.66 11.78
C ASP A 151 4.63 -13.41 11.18
N ASP A 152 5.96 -13.39 11.06
CA ASP A 152 6.72 -12.28 10.46
C ASP A 152 6.50 -12.18 8.95
N ASP A 153 6.30 -13.31 8.28
CA ASP A 153 6.13 -13.37 6.82
C ASP A 153 4.69 -13.14 6.36
N TYR A 154 3.72 -13.13 7.28
CA TYR A 154 2.30 -13.04 6.93
C TYR A 154 1.96 -11.81 6.09
N GLY A 155 2.53 -10.65 6.43
CA GLY A 155 2.30 -9.42 5.67
C GLY A 155 2.86 -9.48 4.25
N ILE A 156 4.07 -10.02 4.11
CA ILE A 156 4.72 -10.22 2.80
C ILE A 156 3.90 -11.17 1.95
N TRP A 157 3.52 -12.33 2.52
CA TRP A 157 2.69 -13.31 1.83
C TRP A 157 1.35 -12.71 1.38
N TYR A 158 0.66 -11.99 2.26
CA TYR A 158 -0.64 -11.39 1.94
C TYR A 158 -0.54 -10.46 0.73
N MET A 159 0.47 -9.59 0.68
CA MET A 159 0.67 -8.67 -0.43
C MET A 159 1.05 -9.39 -1.71
N ASP A 160 2.02 -10.30 -1.64
CA ASP A 160 2.51 -11.04 -2.80
C ASP A 160 1.42 -11.94 -3.41
N ALA A 161 0.62 -12.62 -2.56
CA ALA A 161 -0.48 -13.45 -3.02
C ALA A 161 -1.66 -12.65 -3.59
N ALA A 162 -1.85 -11.40 -3.16
CA ALA A 162 -2.86 -10.53 -3.76
C ALA A 162 -2.45 -10.07 -5.17
N ASP A 163 -1.15 -9.86 -5.40
CA ASP A 163 -0.61 -9.28 -6.64
C ASP A 163 -0.20 -10.36 -7.67
N ASP A 164 0.33 -11.51 -7.24
CA ASP A 164 0.90 -12.53 -8.13
C ASP A 164 0.13 -13.87 -8.08
N LYS A 165 -0.97 -13.92 -8.83
CA LYS A 165 -1.79 -15.12 -8.99
C LYS A 165 -0.98 -16.35 -9.43
N ASP A 166 -0.10 -16.19 -10.40
CA ASP A 166 0.59 -17.31 -11.04
C ASP A 166 1.56 -18.00 -10.07
N ARG A 167 1.98 -17.28 -9.05
CA ARG A 167 2.89 -17.76 -8.01
C ARG A 167 2.21 -18.70 -7.01
N TYR A 168 0.92 -18.50 -6.76
CA TYR A 168 0.19 -19.19 -5.68
C TYR A 168 -1.01 -20.05 -6.14
N GLU A 169 -1.42 -19.98 -7.39
CA GLU A 169 -2.51 -20.84 -7.89
C GLU A 169 -2.21 -22.32 -7.68
N GLY A 170 -3.08 -23.02 -6.97
CA GLY A 170 -2.96 -24.44 -6.63
C GLY A 170 -1.93 -24.76 -5.54
N LYS A 171 -1.30 -23.78 -4.92
CA LYS A 171 -0.36 -24.00 -3.81
C LYS A 171 -1.10 -24.25 -2.52
N THR A 172 -0.46 -25.04 -1.64
CA THR A 172 -0.92 -25.23 -0.27
C THR A 172 -0.11 -24.34 0.67
N VAL A 173 -0.81 -23.57 1.50
CA VAL A 173 -0.21 -22.67 2.49
C VAL A 173 -0.63 -23.07 3.90
N ARG A 174 0.23 -22.81 4.89
CA ARG A 174 -0.06 -22.99 6.31
C ARG A 174 0.36 -21.74 7.08
N PHE A 175 -0.53 -21.22 7.92
CA PHE A 175 -0.29 -20.01 8.69
C PHE A 175 -1.20 -19.92 9.91
N THR A 176 -0.83 -19.05 10.87
CA THR A 176 -1.65 -18.73 12.05
C THR A 176 -2.53 -17.53 11.76
N ALA A 177 -3.83 -17.66 12.03
CA ALA A 177 -4.80 -16.62 11.78
C ALA A 177 -5.93 -16.58 12.82
N ARG A 178 -6.57 -15.43 12.93
CA ARG A 178 -7.80 -15.23 13.68
C ARG A 178 -9.00 -15.38 12.76
N ILE A 179 -10.01 -16.14 13.14
CA ILE A 179 -11.21 -16.35 12.35
C ILE A 179 -12.13 -15.13 12.43
N MET A 180 -12.45 -14.55 11.28
CA MET A 180 -13.49 -13.52 11.15
C MET A 180 -14.69 -14.07 10.38
N LYS A 181 -15.83 -14.17 11.07
CA LYS A 181 -17.12 -14.53 10.49
C LYS A 181 -17.93 -13.26 10.22
N ASN A 182 -18.57 -13.19 9.07
CA ASN A 182 -19.45 -12.09 8.72
C ASN A 182 -20.73 -12.63 8.09
N ARG A 183 -21.90 -12.15 8.55
CA ARG A 183 -23.23 -12.57 8.03
C ARG A 183 -23.44 -12.23 6.55
N LYS A 184 -22.63 -11.33 5.98
CA LYS A 184 -22.66 -10.99 4.55
C LYS A 184 -21.93 -12.00 3.67
N LEU A 185 -21.10 -12.87 4.26
CA LEU A 185 -20.39 -13.91 3.52
C LEU A 185 -21.32 -15.09 3.23
N PRO A 186 -21.06 -15.83 2.15
CA PRO A 186 -21.79 -17.06 1.85
C PRO A 186 -21.64 -18.10 2.98
N LYS A 187 -22.56 -19.07 3.04
CA LYS A 187 -22.49 -20.17 3.99
C LYS A 187 -21.14 -20.90 3.87
N ASN A 188 -20.55 -21.29 4.98
CA ASN A 188 -19.25 -21.96 5.10
C ASN A 188 -18.06 -21.10 4.63
N PHE A 189 -18.22 -19.77 4.52
CA PHE A 189 -17.13 -18.86 4.27
C PHE A 189 -16.80 -18.01 5.50
N CYS A 190 -15.51 -17.82 5.72
CA CYS A 190 -14.95 -16.88 6.71
C CYS A 190 -13.74 -16.16 6.10
N VAL A 191 -13.15 -15.29 6.89
CA VAL A 191 -11.85 -14.68 6.57
C VAL A 191 -10.90 -15.01 7.71
N PRO A 192 -10.05 -16.05 7.58
CA PRO A 192 -8.90 -16.20 8.45
C PRO A 192 -7.89 -15.09 8.15
N GLY A 193 -7.50 -14.34 9.17
CA GLY A 193 -6.67 -13.16 8.94
C GLY A 193 -5.98 -12.66 10.19
N ARG A 194 -5.27 -11.56 10.04
CA ARG A 194 -4.53 -10.87 11.08
C ARG A 194 -4.85 -9.38 11.07
N LYS A 195 -4.65 -8.72 12.19
CA LYS A 195 -4.61 -7.26 12.21
C LYS A 195 -3.27 -6.80 11.68
N ALA A 196 -3.27 -5.90 10.73
CA ALA A 196 -2.05 -5.31 10.17
C ALA A 196 -2.02 -3.81 10.44
N MET A 197 -0.85 -3.31 10.75
CA MET A 197 -0.57 -1.88 10.92
C MET A 197 0.38 -1.42 9.82
N THR A 198 -0.04 -0.39 9.07
CA THR A 198 0.79 0.17 7.99
C THR A 198 1.62 1.36 8.46
N CYS A 199 1.00 2.39 9.02
CA CYS A 199 1.72 3.58 9.46
C CYS A 199 1.49 3.94 10.94
N CYS A 200 0.28 3.77 11.48
CA CYS A 200 -0.04 4.13 12.86
C CYS A 200 -1.23 3.31 13.39
N ALA A 201 -1.54 3.48 14.68
CA ALA A 201 -2.63 2.74 15.33
C ALA A 201 -4.02 2.99 14.70
N GLU A 202 -4.22 4.13 14.07
CA GLU A 202 -5.49 4.48 13.39
C GLU A 202 -5.67 3.73 12.06
N ASP A 203 -4.57 3.22 11.48
CA ASP A 203 -4.59 2.46 10.23
C ASP A 203 -4.66 0.94 10.43
N ILE A 204 -4.89 0.48 11.65
CA ILE A 204 -5.00 -0.95 11.91
C ILE A 204 -6.21 -1.51 11.16
N ARG A 205 -5.93 -2.44 10.25
CA ARG A 205 -6.93 -3.14 9.43
C ARG A 205 -6.83 -4.64 9.61
N PHE A 206 -7.96 -5.30 9.49
CA PHE A 206 -7.98 -6.76 9.41
C PHE A 206 -7.74 -7.18 7.97
N ILE A 207 -6.66 -7.92 7.72
CA ILE A 207 -6.29 -8.45 6.41
C ILE A 207 -6.40 -9.96 6.39
N GLY A 208 -6.86 -10.51 5.28
CA GLY A 208 -7.03 -11.95 5.08
C GLY A 208 -7.80 -12.22 3.79
N PHE A 209 -7.78 -13.46 3.35
CA PHE A 209 -8.49 -13.89 2.15
C PHE A 209 -9.76 -14.65 2.50
N LEU A 210 -10.70 -14.67 1.56
CA LEU A 210 -11.88 -15.52 1.67
C LEU A 210 -11.45 -16.99 1.82
N CYS A 211 -12.05 -17.67 2.78
CA CYS A 211 -11.75 -19.06 3.06
C CYS A 211 -13.04 -19.86 3.14
N LYS A 212 -13.10 -20.94 2.39
CA LYS A 212 -14.18 -21.94 2.47
C LYS A 212 -13.75 -23.05 3.41
N TYR A 213 -14.55 -23.27 4.46
CA TYR A 213 -14.33 -24.34 5.43
C TYR A 213 -15.67 -25.02 5.75
N PRO A 214 -15.86 -26.33 5.40
CA PRO A 214 -17.13 -27.02 5.61
C PRO A 214 -17.58 -27.09 7.08
N GLU A 215 -16.62 -27.21 8.01
CA GLU A 215 -16.87 -27.34 9.45
C GLU A 215 -16.80 -25.99 10.19
N LEU A 216 -17.06 -24.88 9.49
CA LEU A 216 -16.97 -23.53 10.04
C LEU A 216 -17.86 -23.32 11.29
N ASP A 217 -18.95 -24.07 11.41
CA ASP A 217 -19.87 -23.96 12.57
C ASP A 217 -19.20 -24.37 13.89
N ASN A 218 -18.16 -25.20 13.83
CA ASN A 218 -17.38 -25.64 15.01
C ASN A 218 -16.48 -24.53 15.58
N LEU A 219 -16.15 -23.52 14.78
CA LEU A 219 -15.30 -22.40 15.20
C LEU A 219 -16.16 -21.22 15.66
N LYS A 220 -15.63 -20.40 16.59
CA LYS A 220 -16.23 -19.13 16.98
C LYS A 220 -15.57 -17.96 16.24
N ASN A 221 -16.29 -16.87 16.15
CA ASN A 221 -15.71 -15.63 15.65
C ASN A 221 -14.65 -15.13 16.64
N GLY A 222 -13.44 -14.96 16.16
CA GLY A 222 -12.29 -14.51 16.96
C GLY A 222 -11.37 -15.63 17.44
N ASP A 223 -11.67 -16.90 17.19
CA ASP A 223 -10.78 -18.01 17.52
C ASP A 223 -9.47 -17.91 16.74
N TRP A 224 -8.37 -18.24 17.41
CA TRP A 224 -7.06 -18.40 16.79
C TRP A 224 -6.86 -19.83 16.30
N VAL A 225 -6.42 -19.96 15.07
CA VAL A 225 -6.22 -21.25 14.42
C VAL A 225 -4.92 -21.28 13.61
N THR A 226 -4.30 -22.45 13.54
CA THR A 226 -3.36 -22.76 12.47
C THR A 226 -4.17 -23.38 11.34
N LEU A 227 -4.15 -22.74 10.18
CA LEU A 227 -4.90 -23.11 8.99
C LEU A 227 -3.97 -23.68 7.93
N THR A 228 -4.29 -24.85 7.38
CA THR A 228 -3.70 -25.36 6.14
C THR A 228 -4.77 -25.30 5.05
N ALA A 229 -4.46 -24.67 3.91
CA ALA A 229 -5.43 -24.47 2.84
C ALA A 229 -4.79 -24.48 1.45
N ASN A 230 -5.56 -24.95 0.47
CA ASN A 230 -5.21 -24.78 -0.94
C ASN A 230 -5.67 -23.40 -1.42
N MET A 231 -4.80 -22.70 -2.14
CA MET A 231 -5.09 -21.40 -2.72
C MET A 231 -5.57 -21.53 -4.17
N HIS A 232 -6.65 -20.84 -4.48
CA HIS A 232 -7.16 -20.67 -5.85
C HIS A 232 -7.57 -19.23 -6.09
N TYR A 233 -7.62 -18.81 -7.35
CA TYR A 233 -8.05 -17.45 -7.70
C TYR A 233 -9.37 -17.51 -8.43
N GLU A 234 -10.38 -16.90 -7.83
CA GLU A 234 -11.74 -16.92 -8.33
C GLU A 234 -12.32 -15.52 -8.50
N ARG A 235 -13.22 -15.39 -9.47
CA ARG A 235 -14.04 -14.17 -9.56
C ARG A 235 -15.07 -14.20 -8.43
N ARG A 236 -14.95 -13.26 -7.51
CA ARG A 236 -15.81 -13.16 -6.33
C ARG A 236 -16.41 -11.76 -6.22
N ARG A 237 -17.67 -11.70 -5.78
CA ARG A 237 -18.37 -10.44 -5.55
C ARG A 237 -17.68 -9.62 -4.45
N GLU A 238 -17.16 -10.27 -3.44
CA GLU A 238 -16.49 -9.70 -2.30
C GLU A 238 -15.20 -8.95 -2.69
N TYR A 239 -14.56 -9.33 -3.78
CA TYR A 239 -13.37 -8.67 -4.35
C TYR A 239 -13.71 -7.69 -5.48
N GLY A 240 -14.96 -7.68 -5.97
CA GLY A 240 -15.29 -6.93 -7.18
C GLY A 240 -14.58 -7.44 -8.45
N GLY A 241 -13.87 -8.56 -8.37
CA GLY A 241 -13.01 -9.10 -9.42
C GLY A 241 -12.50 -10.50 -9.10
N VAL A 242 -11.34 -10.85 -9.65
CA VAL A 242 -10.62 -12.08 -9.33
C VAL A 242 -9.72 -11.83 -8.13
N GLY A 243 -9.77 -12.74 -7.16
CA GLY A 243 -8.93 -12.67 -5.96
C GLY A 243 -8.70 -14.04 -5.32
N PRO A 244 -7.79 -14.13 -4.34
CA PRO A 244 -7.44 -15.38 -3.67
C PRO A 244 -8.60 -15.95 -2.86
N VAL A 245 -8.84 -17.24 -2.99
CA VAL A 245 -9.78 -18.02 -2.18
C VAL A 245 -9.06 -19.22 -1.60
N LEU A 246 -9.12 -19.36 -0.30
CA LEU A 246 -8.53 -20.46 0.45
C LEU A 246 -9.58 -21.57 0.59
N TYR A 247 -9.17 -22.81 0.36
CA TYR A 247 -9.95 -24.00 0.64
C TYR A 247 -9.28 -24.75 1.78
N ALA A 248 -9.80 -24.59 2.98
CA ALA A 248 -9.22 -25.16 4.18
C ALA A 248 -9.26 -26.69 4.11
N THR A 249 -8.12 -27.33 4.29
CA THR A 249 -7.95 -28.78 4.40
C THR A 249 -7.75 -29.21 5.84
N GLU A 250 -7.18 -28.34 6.67
CA GLU A 250 -6.96 -28.61 8.08
C GLU A 250 -7.07 -27.29 8.86
N VAL A 251 -7.75 -27.35 10.01
CA VAL A 251 -7.89 -26.21 10.92
C VAL A 251 -7.73 -26.72 12.35
N VAL A 252 -6.72 -26.22 13.05
CA VAL A 252 -6.38 -26.60 14.42
C VAL A 252 -6.42 -25.35 15.30
N GLU A 253 -7.20 -25.39 16.38
CA GLU A 253 -7.18 -24.29 17.36
C GLU A 253 -5.77 -24.14 17.97
N CYS A 254 -5.33 -22.90 18.12
CA CYS A 254 -4.03 -22.57 18.68
C CYS A 254 -4.11 -21.36 19.61
N ALA A 255 -3.04 -21.08 20.33
CA ALA A 255 -2.90 -19.84 21.08
C ALA A 255 -2.69 -18.65 20.12
N ALA A 256 -3.03 -17.46 20.58
CA ALA A 256 -2.63 -16.23 19.91
C ALA A 256 -1.10 -16.15 19.80
N PRO A 257 -0.54 -15.65 18.70
CA PRO A 257 0.88 -15.35 18.60
C PRO A 257 1.26 -14.25 19.60
N GLU A 258 2.56 -14.17 19.91
CA GLU A 258 3.08 -13.16 20.85
C GLU A 258 2.79 -11.73 20.37
N ASP A 259 3.00 -11.49 19.05
CA ASP A 259 2.56 -10.26 18.39
C ASP A 259 1.33 -10.55 17.52
N GLU A 260 0.17 -10.00 17.91
CA GLU A 260 -1.05 -10.12 17.13
C GLU A 260 -1.03 -9.23 15.88
N LEU A 261 -0.18 -8.21 15.84
CA LEU A 261 -0.06 -7.29 14.71
C LEU A 261 0.91 -7.84 13.66
N VAL A 262 0.60 -7.53 12.44
CA VAL A 262 1.43 -7.84 11.26
C VAL A 262 1.95 -6.53 10.69
N TYR A 263 3.19 -6.58 10.23
CA TYR A 263 3.87 -5.48 9.57
C TYR A 263 4.28 -5.90 8.15
N PHE A 264 4.66 -4.94 7.31
CA PHE A 264 5.04 -5.17 5.91
C PHE A 264 6.54 -4.93 5.66
N ASN A 265 7.36 -5.26 6.65
CA ASN A 265 8.82 -5.02 6.62
C ASN A 265 9.55 -5.98 5.70
#